data_9cdac45e3352e9bdaa4be68e4e92b98c
#
_entry.id   9cdac45e3352e9bdaa4be68e4e92b98c
#
_cell.length_a   1.000
_cell.length_b   1.000
_cell.length_c   1.000
_cell.angle_alpha   90.00
_cell.angle_beta   90.00
_cell.angle_gamma   90.00
#
_symmetry.space_group_name_H-M   'P 1'
#
loop_
_entity.id
_entity.type
_entity.pdbx_description
1 polymer ?
#
loop_
_entity_poly.entity_id
_entity_poly.type
_entity_poly.pdbx_seq_one_letter_code
_entity_poly.pdbx_strand_id
1 'polypeptide(L)'
;TEFYRDKANALALQVNRDGSGNVAFADFDALAGKAGEGFQTLTYDYFYPIFAGSTLPVKKLGWADMYSSMGITGVTFGLTGEACVNPQIPGVSLPFTMCHEMAHRMCIAPERDANFAAFLAASVHSDPEFQYSAYFMAFRYCYSALSSVNNQSAAAAAARVSAGVNDNLKFDMAAYNSFFNSRKSTAATNLADAANDTYLKVSGDESGVASYGEVCDLLVNWHIQTVVLPSITVEESPFDPYDETQVDLSGIVNAR
;
A
#
# COMPACT_ATOMS: atom_id res chain seq x y z
N THR A 1 5.90 -11.45 -1.87
CA THR A 1 5.52 -10.91 -3.21
C THR A 1 4.43 -11.77 -3.86
N GLU A 2 4.55 -13.12 -3.90
CA GLU A 2 3.56 -14.03 -4.52
C GLU A 2 2.17 -13.86 -3.92
N PHE A 3 2.03 -13.79 -2.60
CA PHE A 3 0.76 -13.54 -1.92
C PHE A 3 0.03 -12.30 -2.48
N TYR A 4 0.73 -11.17 -2.61
CA TYR A 4 0.15 -9.93 -3.14
C TYR A 4 -0.23 -10.05 -4.61
N ARG A 5 0.59 -10.76 -5.42
CA ARG A 5 0.26 -11.10 -6.81
C ARG A 5 -1.04 -11.91 -6.90
N ASP A 6 -1.16 -12.94 -6.10
CA ASP A 6 -2.30 -13.88 -6.16
C ASP A 6 -3.59 -13.20 -5.72
N LYS A 7 -3.52 -12.34 -4.69
CA LYS A 7 -4.65 -11.48 -4.30
C LYS A 7 -5.03 -10.49 -5.40
N ALA A 8 -4.04 -9.79 -5.99
CA ALA A 8 -4.28 -8.88 -7.10
C ALA A 8 -4.86 -9.59 -8.33
N ASN A 9 -4.33 -10.77 -8.69
CA ASN A 9 -4.87 -11.59 -9.78
C ASN A 9 -6.35 -11.93 -9.58
N ALA A 10 -6.72 -12.36 -8.38
CA ALA A 10 -8.11 -12.73 -8.07
C ALA A 10 -9.06 -11.52 -8.13
N LEU A 11 -8.63 -10.38 -7.61
CA LEU A 11 -9.42 -9.15 -7.57
C LEU A 11 -9.50 -8.45 -8.93
N ALA A 12 -8.48 -8.58 -9.79
CA ALA A 12 -8.47 -8.04 -11.14
C ALA A 12 -9.64 -8.54 -12.01
N LEU A 13 -10.22 -9.69 -11.65
CA LEU A 13 -11.39 -10.28 -12.33
C LEU A 13 -12.73 -9.76 -11.80
N GLN A 14 -12.73 -9.02 -10.69
CA GLN A 14 -13.94 -8.57 -10.00
C GLN A 14 -14.25 -7.09 -10.22
N VAL A 15 -13.32 -6.35 -10.80
CA VAL A 15 -13.45 -4.90 -11.02
C VAL A 15 -14.01 -4.61 -12.41
N ASN A 16 -14.74 -3.48 -12.51
CA ASN A 16 -15.27 -3.00 -13.77
C ASN A 16 -14.17 -2.48 -14.68
N ARG A 17 -14.36 -2.68 -16.00
CA ARG A 17 -13.42 -2.21 -17.03
C ARG A 17 -14.15 -1.46 -18.12
N ASP A 18 -13.49 -0.45 -18.68
CA ASP A 18 -13.98 0.28 -19.87
C ASP A 18 -13.81 -0.54 -21.17
N GLY A 19 -14.28 0.02 -22.29
CA GLY A 19 -14.16 -0.62 -23.60
C GLY A 19 -12.71 -0.80 -24.09
N SER A 20 -11.73 -0.18 -23.43
CA SER A 20 -10.30 -0.31 -23.71
C SER A 20 -9.60 -1.27 -22.73
N GLY A 21 -10.32 -1.82 -21.76
CA GLY A 21 -9.81 -2.75 -20.76
C GLY A 21 -9.24 -2.11 -19.50
N ASN A 22 -9.25 -0.77 -19.37
CA ASN A 22 -8.79 -0.12 -18.15
C ASN A 22 -9.80 -0.28 -17.02
N VAL A 23 -9.32 -0.33 -15.77
CA VAL A 23 -10.19 -0.24 -14.59
C VAL A 23 -10.95 1.08 -14.64
N ALA A 24 -12.27 1.01 -14.54
CA ALA A 24 -13.17 2.14 -14.73
C ALA A 24 -14.15 2.27 -13.56
N PHE A 25 -14.41 3.51 -13.17
CA PHE A 25 -15.40 3.87 -12.16
C PHE A 25 -16.49 4.72 -12.78
N ALA A 26 -17.70 4.59 -12.27
CA ALA A 26 -18.84 5.36 -12.76
C ALA A 26 -18.65 6.86 -12.52
N ASP A 27 -18.13 7.24 -11.35
CA ASP A 27 -17.93 8.63 -10.96
C ASP A 27 -16.86 8.76 -9.86
N PHE A 28 -15.99 9.77 -10.00
CA PHE A 28 -14.94 10.07 -9.01
C PHE A 28 -15.51 10.44 -7.64
N ASP A 29 -16.57 11.25 -7.60
CA ASP A 29 -17.10 11.77 -6.34
C ASP A 29 -17.80 10.65 -5.56
N ALA A 30 -18.47 9.71 -6.26
CA ALA A 30 -19.02 8.51 -5.66
C ALA A 30 -17.92 7.60 -5.07
N LEU A 31 -16.80 7.44 -5.78
CA LEU A 31 -15.66 6.68 -5.30
C LEU A 31 -15.02 7.35 -4.07
N ALA A 32 -14.79 8.67 -4.14
CA ALA A 32 -14.24 9.47 -3.05
C ALA A 32 -15.12 9.42 -1.79
N GLY A 33 -16.45 9.37 -1.96
CA GLY A 33 -17.43 9.24 -0.87
C GLY A 33 -17.27 7.95 -0.06
N LYS A 34 -16.79 6.86 -0.70
CA LYS A 34 -16.57 5.56 -0.06
C LYS A 34 -15.19 5.45 0.59
N ALA A 35 -14.17 6.21 0.13
CA ALA A 35 -12.78 6.01 0.52
C ALA A 35 -12.52 6.00 2.03
N GLY A 36 -13.38 6.65 2.82
CA GLY A 36 -13.29 6.67 4.27
C GLY A 36 -13.73 5.39 4.98
N GLU A 37 -14.50 4.50 4.32
CA GLU A 37 -15.08 3.30 4.94
C GLU A 37 -13.99 2.34 5.44
N GLY A 38 -12.90 2.18 4.69
CA GLY A 38 -11.78 1.33 5.11
C GLY A 38 -11.12 1.82 6.40
N PHE A 39 -10.95 3.12 6.58
CA PHE A 39 -10.43 3.69 7.84
C PHE A 39 -11.41 3.52 8.99
N GLN A 40 -12.72 3.63 8.74
CA GLN A 40 -13.73 3.35 9.75
C GLN A 40 -13.67 1.88 10.19
N THR A 41 -13.56 0.95 9.24
CA THR A 41 -13.38 -0.49 9.52
C THR A 41 -12.12 -0.72 10.37
N LEU A 42 -10.97 -0.11 10.03
CA LEU A 42 -9.76 -0.22 10.83
C LEU A 42 -9.93 0.32 12.25
N THR A 43 -10.68 1.41 12.40
CA THR A 43 -10.91 2.03 13.71
C THR A 43 -11.85 1.21 14.58
N TYR A 44 -12.98 0.73 14.02
CA TYR A 44 -14.05 0.12 14.79
C TYR A 44 -13.94 -1.41 14.87
N ASP A 45 -13.56 -2.07 13.78
CA ASP A 45 -13.52 -3.54 13.74
C ASP A 45 -12.14 -4.08 14.14
N TYR A 46 -11.06 -3.35 13.82
CA TYR A 46 -9.69 -3.74 14.15
C TYR A 46 -9.08 -2.96 15.32
N PHE A 47 -9.81 -1.99 15.87
CA PHE A 47 -9.40 -1.21 17.04
C PHE A 47 -8.10 -0.39 16.86
N TYR A 48 -7.89 0.16 15.66
CA TYR A 48 -6.77 1.07 15.37
C TYR A 48 -7.19 2.54 15.50
N PRO A 49 -7.19 3.13 16.71
CA PRO A 49 -7.70 4.48 16.95
C PRO A 49 -6.92 5.58 16.23
N ILE A 50 -5.69 5.30 15.78
CA ILE A 50 -4.91 6.25 14.97
C ILE A 50 -5.62 6.65 13.66
N PHE A 51 -6.53 5.82 13.17
CA PHE A 51 -7.29 6.08 11.96
C PHE A 51 -8.66 6.74 12.21
N ALA A 52 -8.95 7.16 13.45
CA ALA A 52 -10.21 7.85 13.80
C ALA A 52 -10.27 9.32 13.34
N GLY A 53 -9.36 9.74 12.45
CA GLY A 53 -9.33 11.09 11.89
C GLY A 53 -10.45 11.39 10.90
N SER A 54 -10.31 12.47 10.15
CA SER A 54 -11.32 12.90 9.19
C SER A 54 -11.44 11.95 8.00
N THR A 55 -12.61 11.37 7.80
CA THR A 55 -12.99 10.52 6.66
C THR A 55 -13.80 11.26 5.58
N LEU A 56 -13.80 12.59 5.60
CA LEU A 56 -14.43 13.39 4.54
C LEU A 56 -13.88 12.99 3.17
N PRO A 57 -14.70 13.01 2.10
CA PRO A 57 -14.25 12.69 0.75
C PRO A 57 -13.06 13.53 0.33
N VAL A 58 -12.16 12.94 -0.45
CA VAL A 58 -11.09 13.67 -1.11
C VAL A 58 -11.64 14.49 -2.27
N LYS A 59 -10.96 15.59 -2.61
CA LYS A 59 -11.36 16.48 -3.71
C LYS A 59 -10.60 16.14 -4.99
N LYS A 60 -11.18 16.50 -6.14
CA LYS A 60 -10.47 16.49 -7.42
C LYS A 60 -9.37 17.53 -7.41
N LEU A 61 -8.15 17.13 -7.73
CA LEU A 61 -7.04 18.06 -7.91
C LEU A 61 -7.23 18.83 -9.21
N GLY A 62 -7.24 20.17 -9.12
CA GLY A 62 -7.26 21.03 -10.29
C GLY A 62 -5.94 20.93 -11.08
N TRP A 63 -5.92 21.37 -12.36
CA TRP A 63 -4.73 21.34 -13.23
C TRP A 63 -4.07 19.94 -13.33
N ALA A 64 -4.89 18.93 -13.47
CA ALA A 64 -4.49 17.52 -13.45
C ALA A 64 -3.36 17.18 -14.44
N ASP A 65 -3.35 17.77 -15.65
CA ASP A 65 -2.29 17.56 -16.65
C ASP A 65 -0.93 18.06 -16.15
N MET A 66 -0.91 19.23 -15.50
CA MET A 66 0.32 19.77 -14.91
C MET A 66 0.86 18.84 -13.82
N TYR A 67 0.02 18.42 -12.88
CA TYR A 67 0.42 17.50 -11.82
C TYR A 67 0.83 16.14 -12.37
N SER A 68 0.14 15.64 -13.41
CA SER A 68 0.54 14.39 -14.08
C SER A 68 1.94 14.48 -14.72
N SER A 69 2.29 15.65 -15.32
CA SER A 69 3.62 15.87 -15.91
C SER A 69 4.74 15.92 -14.86
N MET A 70 4.40 16.23 -13.63
CA MET A 70 5.28 16.23 -12.44
C MET A 70 5.32 14.88 -11.72
N GLY A 71 4.51 13.92 -12.15
CA GLY A 71 4.39 12.61 -11.49
C GLY A 71 3.56 12.63 -10.20
N ILE A 72 2.86 13.74 -9.92
CA ILE A 72 2.07 13.92 -8.69
C ILE A 72 0.68 13.31 -8.87
N THR A 73 0.33 12.38 -7.99
CA THR A 73 -0.94 11.64 -8.00
C THR A 73 -1.98 12.24 -7.08
N GLY A 74 -1.55 12.89 -6.00
CA GLY A 74 -2.39 13.58 -5.05
C GLY A 74 -1.58 14.58 -4.24
N VAL A 75 -2.26 15.39 -3.47
CA VAL A 75 -1.65 16.38 -2.55
C VAL A 75 -2.57 16.61 -1.36
N THR A 76 -2.04 16.53 -0.17
CA THR A 76 -2.73 16.98 1.03
C THR A 76 -2.15 18.31 1.51
N PHE A 77 -2.99 19.33 1.56
CA PHE A 77 -2.59 20.67 1.97
C PHE A 77 -2.59 20.78 3.50
N GLY A 78 -1.41 20.78 4.11
CA GLY A 78 -1.25 20.73 5.56
C GLY A 78 -1.92 21.87 6.34
N LEU A 79 -2.05 23.07 5.75
CA LEU A 79 -2.71 24.21 6.41
C LEU A 79 -4.24 24.11 6.41
N THR A 80 -4.85 23.51 5.40
CA THR A 80 -6.30 23.41 5.25
C THR A 80 -6.84 22.02 5.56
N GLY A 81 -5.97 21.01 5.61
CA GLY A 81 -6.36 19.61 5.71
C GLY A 81 -7.09 19.08 4.49
N GLU A 82 -6.98 19.77 3.34
CA GLU A 82 -7.61 19.33 2.10
C GLU A 82 -6.78 18.24 1.43
N ALA A 83 -7.34 17.03 1.36
CA ALA A 83 -6.80 15.94 0.57
C ALA A 83 -7.38 15.99 -0.84
N CYS A 84 -6.52 16.11 -1.85
CA CYS A 84 -6.87 16.23 -3.25
C CYS A 84 -6.19 15.15 -4.08
N VAL A 85 -6.91 14.52 -5.00
CA VAL A 85 -6.40 13.44 -5.85
C VAL A 85 -6.56 13.81 -7.32
N ASN A 86 -5.54 13.53 -8.11
CA ASN A 86 -5.54 13.73 -9.55
C ASN A 86 -6.51 12.73 -10.21
N PRO A 87 -7.61 13.20 -10.82
CA PRO A 87 -8.62 12.31 -11.39
C PRO A 87 -8.17 11.62 -12.69
N GLN A 88 -7.02 11.99 -13.25
CA GLN A 88 -6.50 11.42 -14.49
C GLN A 88 -5.54 10.24 -14.28
N ILE A 89 -5.16 9.91 -13.05
CA ILE A 89 -4.29 8.76 -12.81
C ILE A 89 -4.99 7.46 -13.21
N PRO A 90 -4.22 6.40 -13.50
CA PRO A 90 -4.82 5.11 -13.85
C PRO A 90 -5.84 4.64 -12.82
N GLY A 91 -7.03 4.23 -13.29
CA GLY A 91 -8.13 3.82 -12.42
C GLY A 91 -7.73 2.80 -11.37
N VAL A 92 -6.86 1.85 -11.73
CA VAL A 92 -6.37 0.82 -10.80
C VAL A 92 -5.70 1.39 -9.55
N SER A 93 -5.08 2.58 -9.61
CA SER A 93 -4.41 3.21 -8.46
C SER A 93 -5.27 4.27 -7.75
N LEU A 94 -6.39 4.67 -8.33
CA LEU A 94 -7.19 5.80 -7.85
C LEU A 94 -7.74 5.58 -6.42
N PRO A 95 -8.36 4.42 -6.08
CA PRO A 95 -8.84 4.17 -4.72
C PRO A 95 -7.72 4.16 -3.67
N PHE A 96 -6.58 3.55 -3.99
CA PHE A 96 -5.41 3.55 -3.11
C PHE A 96 -4.89 4.97 -2.87
N THR A 97 -4.78 5.79 -3.92
CA THR A 97 -4.33 7.17 -3.81
C THR A 97 -5.30 8.01 -2.97
N MET A 98 -6.60 7.77 -3.07
CA MET A 98 -7.59 8.42 -2.19
C MET A 98 -7.34 8.11 -0.72
N CYS A 99 -7.12 6.85 -0.38
CA CYS A 99 -6.77 6.43 0.98
C CYS A 99 -5.42 7.03 1.43
N HIS A 100 -4.43 7.12 0.54
CA HIS A 100 -3.11 7.70 0.82
C HIS A 100 -3.22 9.18 1.22
N GLU A 101 -3.93 9.99 0.44
CA GLU A 101 -4.14 11.39 0.78
C GLU A 101 -4.97 11.58 2.06
N MET A 102 -5.91 10.67 2.31
CA MET A 102 -6.63 10.66 3.58
C MET A 102 -5.72 10.34 4.77
N ALA A 103 -4.74 9.44 4.61
CA ALA A 103 -3.76 9.14 5.65
C ALA A 103 -2.92 10.38 6.00
N HIS A 104 -2.47 11.14 5.00
CA HIS A 104 -1.80 12.41 5.24
C HIS A 104 -2.68 13.41 6.00
N ARG A 105 -3.97 13.48 5.66
CA ARG A 105 -4.93 14.32 6.39
C ARG A 105 -5.12 13.88 7.85
N MET A 106 -4.91 12.61 8.14
CA MET A 106 -4.88 12.06 9.52
C MET A 106 -3.53 12.27 10.22
N CYS A 107 -2.68 13.16 9.67
CA CYS A 107 -1.36 13.50 10.20
C CYS A 107 -0.32 12.37 10.11
N ILE A 108 -0.50 11.41 9.23
CA ILE A 108 0.53 10.42 8.90
C ILE A 108 1.43 11.04 7.83
N ALA A 109 2.50 11.74 8.27
CA ALA A 109 3.34 12.53 7.37
C ALA A 109 4.33 11.69 6.51
N PRO A 110 5.00 10.63 7.04
CA PRO A 110 5.96 9.87 6.24
C PRO A 110 5.25 9.13 5.10
N GLU A 111 5.79 9.26 3.88
CA GLU A 111 5.25 8.61 2.67
C GLU A 111 5.12 7.10 2.80
N ARG A 112 6.12 6.46 3.42
CA ARG A 112 6.12 5.03 3.73
C ARG A 112 4.89 4.65 4.55
N ASP A 113 4.63 5.39 5.62
CA ASP A 113 3.57 5.09 6.58
C ASP A 113 2.19 5.43 5.98
N ALA A 114 2.09 6.50 5.19
CA ALA A 114 0.89 6.86 4.45
C ALA A 114 0.52 5.80 3.39
N ASN A 115 1.50 5.28 2.66
CA ASN A 115 1.32 4.16 1.72
C ASN A 115 0.87 2.88 2.45
N PHE A 116 1.44 2.59 3.61
CA PHE A 116 1.02 1.43 4.39
C PHE A 116 -0.37 1.60 4.99
N ALA A 117 -0.71 2.78 5.51
CA ALA A 117 -2.06 3.10 5.98
C ALA A 117 -3.10 3.00 4.87
N ALA A 118 -2.76 3.48 3.66
CA ALA A 118 -3.61 3.32 2.48
C ALA A 118 -3.84 1.85 2.12
N PHE A 119 -2.79 1.03 2.16
CA PHE A 119 -2.93 -0.41 1.96
C PHE A 119 -3.85 -1.03 3.00
N LEU A 120 -3.67 -0.74 4.27
CA LEU A 120 -4.51 -1.28 5.35
C LEU A 120 -5.98 -0.91 5.12
N ALA A 121 -6.28 0.37 4.91
CA ALA A 121 -7.65 0.85 4.73
C ALA A 121 -8.32 0.27 3.48
N ALA A 122 -7.63 0.32 2.33
CA ALA A 122 -8.21 -0.18 1.09
C ALA A 122 -8.31 -1.71 1.04
N SER A 123 -7.43 -2.45 1.73
CA SER A 123 -7.46 -3.92 1.75
C SER A 123 -8.61 -4.51 2.57
N VAL A 124 -9.11 -3.80 3.59
CA VAL A 124 -10.25 -4.21 4.42
C VAL A 124 -11.58 -3.60 3.96
N HIS A 125 -11.56 -2.79 2.91
CA HIS A 125 -12.74 -2.15 2.36
C HIS A 125 -13.71 -3.19 1.80
N SER A 126 -15.03 -2.96 1.93
CA SER A 126 -16.07 -3.86 1.42
C SER A 126 -16.14 -3.93 -0.11
N ASP A 127 -15.70 -2.87 -0.81
CA ASP A 127 -15.74 -2.75 -2.26
C ASP A 127 -14.49 -3.37 -2.91
N PRO A 128 -14.62 -4.34 -3.82
CA PRO A 128 -13.49 -4.99 -4.49
C PRO A 128 -12.61 -4.03 -5.29
N GLU A 129 -13.10 -2.85 -5.68
CA GLU A 129 -12.33 -1.83 -6.39
C GLU A 129 -11.23 -1.25 -5.49
N PHE A 130 -11.52 -1.01 -4.21
CA PHE A 130 -10.53 -0.59 -3.21
C PHE A 130 -9.56 -1.72 -2.88
N GLN A 131 -10.07 -2.93 -2.66
CA GLN A 131 -9.23 -4.09 -2.39
C GLN A 131 -8.25 -4.35 -3.53
N TYR A 132 -8.73 -4.32 -4.79
CA TYR A 132 -7.86 -4.49 -5.94
C TYR A 132 -6.76 -3.44 -6.00
N SER A 133 -7.12 -2.17 -5.83
CA SER A 133 -6.15 -1.06 -5.81
C SER A 133 -5.08 -1.25 -4.74
N ALA A 134 -5.46 -1.68 -3.52
CA ALA A 134 -4.53 -1.98 -2.43
C ALA A 134 -3.54 -3.10 -2.80
N TYR A 135 -4.05 -4.25 -3.25
CA TYR A 135 -3.21 -5.39 -3.58
C TYR A 135 -2.39 -5.19 -4.86
N PHE A 136 -2.89 -4.41 -5.83
CA PHE A 136 -2.12 -3.96 -6.98
C PHE A 136 -0.91 -3.13 -6.57
N MET A 137 -1.09 -2.12 -5.72
CA MET A 137 0.01 -1.27 -5.26
C MET A 137 0.98 -2.04 -4.36
N ALA A 138 0.49 -2.86 -3.43
CA ALA A 138 1.34 -3.72 -2.61
C ALA A 138 2.18 -4.69 -3.45
N PHE A 139 1.58 -5.30 -4.48
CA PHE A 139 2.31 -6.14 -5.42
C PHE A 139 3.40 -5.34 -6.14
N ARG A 140 3.11 -4.14 -6.63
CA ARG A 140 4.09 -3.27 -7.30
C ARG A 140 5.26 -2.92 -6.39
N TYR A 141 5.02 -2.53 -5.14
CA TYR A 141 6.09 -2.21 -4.18
C TYR A 141 6.99 -3.43 -3.94
N CYS A 142 6.40 -4.56 -3.59
CA CYS A 142 7.15 -5.77 -3.32
C CYS A 142 7.87 -6.34 -4.56
N TYR A 143 7.27 -6.23 -5.76
CA TYR A 143 7.90 -6.69 -6.99
C TYR A 143 9.06 -5.77 -7.42
N SER A 144 8.90 -4.46 -7.24
CA SER A 144 9.98 -3.48 -7.47
C SER A 144 11.16 -3.73 -6.53
N ALA A 145 10.90 -3.90 -5.22
CA ALA A 145 11.93 -4.21 -4.24
C ALA A 145 12.65 -5.52 -4.57
N LEU A 146 11.92 -6.59 -4.91
CA LEU A 146 12.51 -7.87 -5.31
C LEU A 146 13.38 -7.74 -6.57
N SER A 147 12.90 -6.96 -7.55
CA SER A 147 13.60 -6.78 -8.84
C SER A 147 14.83 -5.88 -8.73
N SER A 148 14.96 -5.07 -7.68
CA SER A 148 16.13 -4.21 -7.42
C SER A 148 17.30 -4.98 -6.79
N VAL A 149 17.06 -6.18 -6.25
CA VAL A 149 18.10 -6.99 -5.63
C VAL A 149 18.98 -7.64 -6.69
N ASN A 150 20.24 -7.26 -6.73
CA ASN A 150 21.21 -7.73 -7.74
C ASN A 150 21.85 -9.06 -7.34
N ASN A 151 21.09 -10.15 -7.41
CA ASN A 151 21.62 -11.51 -7.30
C ASN A 151 20.78 -12.52 -8.07
N GLN A 152 21.35 -13.69 -8.37
CA GLN A 152 20.71 -14.74 -9.17
C GLN A 152 19.44 -15.31 -8.52
N SER A 153 19.41 -15.44 -7.20
CA SER A 153 18.23 -15.96 -6.48
C SER A 153 17.05 -15.01 -6.57
N ALA A 154 17.28 -13.70 -6.40
CA ALA A 154 16.25 -12.68 -6.56
C ALA A 154 15.75 -12.61 -8.01
N ALA A 155 16.63 -12.68 -8.99
CA ALA A 155 16.23 -12.72 -10.41
C ALA A 155 15.36 -13.94 -10.72
N ALA A 156 15.72 -15.12 -10.24
CA ALA A 156 14.91 -16.34 -10.38
C ALA A 156 13.56 -16.23 -9.67
N ALA A 157 13.52 -15.63 -8.49
CA ALA A 157 12.29 -15.36 -7.76
C ALA A 157 11.39 -14.37 -8.52
N ALA A 158 11.96 -13.27 -9.02
CA ALA A 158 11.21 -12.27 -9.81
C ALA A 158 10.62 -12.88 -11.08
N ALA A 159 11.38 -13.76 -11.76
CA ALA A 159 10.89 -14.49 -12.94
C ALA A 159 9.70 -15.39 -12.61
N ARG A 160 9.75 -16.16 -11.49
CA ARG A 160 8.61 -16.98 -11.04
C ARG A 160 7.39 -16.14 -10.70
N VAL A 161 7.60 -15.03 -9.99
CA VAL A 161 6.52 -14.10 -9.64
C VAL A 161 5.87 -13.54 -10.90
N SER A 162 6.66 -13.08 -11.86
CA SER A 162 6.17 -12.53 -13.13
C SER A 162 5.41 -13.56 -13.97
N ALA A 163 5.87 -14.81 -14.01
CA ALA A 163 5.20 -15.89 -14.73
C ALA A 163 3.78 -16.18 -14.22
N GLY A 164 3.50 -15.93 -12.93
CA GLY A 164 2.19 -16.13 -12.33
C GLY A 164 1.24 -14.93 -12.43
N VAL A 165 1.62 -13.82 -13.06
CA VAL A 165 0.76 -12.64 -13.25
C VAL A 165 -0.26 -12.92 -14.36
N ASN A 166 -1.56 -12.71 -14.13
CA ASN A 166 -2.60 -12.87 -15.14
C ASN A 166 -2.65 -11.70 -16.12
N ASP A 167 -3.41 -11.85 -17.21
CA ASP A 167 -3.42 -10.86 -18.29
C ASP A 167 -4.04 -9.52 -17.87
N ASN A 168 -5.06 -9.51 -17.01
CA ASN A 168 -5.64 -8.27 -16.49
C ASN A 168 -4.63 -7.49 -15.64
N LEU A 169 -3.96 -8.16 -14.72
CA LEU A 169 -2.94 -7.53 -13.88
C LEU A 169 -1.73 -7.06 -14.70
N LYS A 170 -1.30 -7.82 -15.74
CA LYS A 170 -0.27 -7.39 -16.69
C LYS A 170 -0.68 -6.13 -17.44
N PHE A 171 -1.94 -6.11 -17.93
CA PHE A 171 -2.48 -4.95 -18.62
C PHE A 171 -2.45 -3.70 -17.72
N ASP A 172 -2.96 -3.81 -16.49
CA ASP A 172 -3.01 -2.70 -15.55
C ASP A 172 -1.62 -2.21 -15.16
N MET A 173 -0.64 -3.12 -14.98
CA MET A 173 0.75 -2.74 -14.74
C MET A 173 1.35 -1.98 -15.93
N ALA A 174 1.07 -2.44 -17.15
CA ALA A 174 1.54 -1.79 -18.37
C ALA A 174 0.88 -0.40 -18.55
N ALA A 175 -0.42 -0.29 -18.34
CA ALA A 175 -1.17 0.96 -18.40
C ALA A 175 -0.67 1.97 -17.35
N TYR A 176 -0.45 1.52 -16.11
CA TYR A 176 0.12 2.34 -15.05
C TYR A 176 1.50 2.90 -15.42
N ASN A 177 2.40 2.02 -15.85
CA ASN A 177 3.76 2.42 -16.23
C ASN A 177 3.75 3.35 -17.45
N SER A 178 2.92 3.07 -18.45
CA SER A 178 2.77 3.91 -19.65
C SER A 178 2.27 5.31 -19.30
N PHE A 179 1.31 5.43 -18.39
CA PHE A 179 0.78 6.72 -17.96
C PHE A 179 1.88 7.62 -17.41
N PHE A 180 2.70 7.12 -16.48
CA PHE A 180 3.77 7.92 -15.89
C PHE A 180 4.93 8.16 -16.85
N ASN A 181 5.33 7.16 -17.63
CA ASN A 181 6.45 7.29 -18.57
C ASN A 181 6.13 8.27 -19.72
N SER A 182 4.89 8.29 -20.22
CA SER A 182 4.49 9.17 -21.31
C SER A 182 4.33 10.63 -20.90
N ARG A 183 4.15 10.91 -19.60
CA ARG A 183 3.89 12.27 -19.07
C ARG A 183 5.08 12.89 -18.36
N LYS A 184 6.12 12.13 -18.04
CA LYS A 184 7.33 12.67 -17.41
C LYS A 184 7.97 13.74 -18.29
N SER A 185 8.00 14.97 -17.78
CA SER A 185 8.79 16.07 -18.33
C SER A 185 9.99 16.27 -17.40
N THR A 186 11.21 16.17 -17.93
CA THR A 186 12.44 16.32 -17.13
C THR A 186 12.48 17.64 -16.35
N ALA A 187 12.03 18.75 -16.96
CA ALA A 187 12.00 20.04 -16.30
C ALA A 187 10.93 20.12 -15.20
N ALA A 188 9.73 19.56 -15.44
CA ALA A 188 8.65 19.53 -14.47
C ALA A 188 8.97 18.58 -13.31
N THR A 189 9.59 17.43 -13.59
CA THR A 189 10.02 16.47 -12.55
C THR A 189 11.06 17.10 -11.64
N ASN A 190 12.10 17.78 -12.18
CA ASN A 190 13.12 18.43 -11.36
C ASN A 190 12.54 19.51 -10.42
N LEU A 191 11.51 20.26 -10.88
CA LEU A 191 10.82 21.25 -10.04
C LEU A 191 9.99 20.58 -8.95
N ALA A 192 9.29 19.49 -9.30
CA ALA A 192 8.51 18.71 -8.33
C ALA A 192 9.40 18.05 -7.29
N ASP A 193 10.52 17.45 -7.71
CA ASP A 193 11.49 16.82 -6.82
C ASP A 193 12.09 17.84 -5.84
N ALA A 194 12.41 19.06 -6.29
CA ALA A 194 12.91 20.12 -5.42
C ALA A 194 11.84 20.61 -4.42
N ALA A 195 10.59 20.73 -4.84
CA ALA A 195 9.47 21.12 -3.97
C ALA A 195 9.15 20.02 -2.96
N ASN A 196 9.15 18.76 -3.41
CA ASN A 196 8.89 17.58 -2.58
C ASN A 196 10.04 17.37 -1.58
N ASP A 197 11.29 17.50 -1.98
CA ASP A 197 12.46 17.43 -1.11
C ASP A 197 12.39 18.48 0.02
N THR A 198 11.92 19.70 -0.32
CA THR A 198 11.69 20.75 0.68
C THR A 198 10.55 20.38 1.63
N TYR A 199 9.44 19.84 1.11
CA TYR A 199 8.30 19.38 1.91
C TYR A 199 8.68 18.22 2.83
N LEU A 200 9.38 17.20 2.32
CA LEU A 200 9.85 16.04 3.08
C LEU A 200 10.82 16.44 4.20
N LYS A 201 11.76 17.34 3.92
CA LYS A 201 12.67 17.88 4.95
C LYS A 201 11.94 18.64 6.06
N VAL A 202 10.90 19.38 5.73
CA VAL A 202 10.07 20.09 6.72
C VAL A 202 9.19 19.12 7.52
N SER A 203 8.74 18.02 6.91
CA SER A 203 7.94 16.96 7.57
C SER A 203 8.79 15.88 8.27
N GLY A 204 10.12 15.96 8.18
CA GLY A 204 11.03 15.05 8.87
C GLY A 204 11.23 13.70 8.17
N ASP A 205 10.82 13.56 6.91
CA ASP A 205 11.08 12.37 6.10
C ASP A 205 12.35 12.56 5.26
N GLU A 206 13.41 11.84 5.63
CA GLU A 206 14.70 11.87 4.93
C GLU A 206 14.80 10.84 3.79
N SER A 207 13.81 9.95 3.64
CA SER A 207 13.92 8.76 2.78
C SER A 207 13.60 9.01 1.29
N GLY A 208 12.80 10.01 0.96
CA GLY A 208 12.50 10.39 -0.43
C GLY A 208 12.10 9.20 -1.32
N VAL A 209 12.75 9.07 -2.49
CA VAL A 209 12.49 7.99 -3.48
C VAL A 209 12.87 6.59 -2.97
N ALA A 210 13.64 6.46 -1.91
CA ALA A 210 13.97 5.18 -1.27
C ALA A 210 12.77 4.53 -0.54
N SER A 211 11.69 5.28 -0.34
CA SER A 211 10.48 4.85 0.41
C SER A 211 9.79 3.58 -0.12
N TYR A 212 9.97 3.23 -1.40
CA TYR A 212 9.35 2.00 -1.96
C TYR A 212 9.88 0.71 -1.33
N GLY A 213 11.17 0.64 -0.98
CA GLY A 213 11.75 -0.48 -0.25
C GLY A 213 11.20 -0.59 1.16
N GLU A 214 11.07 0.54 1.84
CA GLU A 214 10.58 0.63 3.21
C GLU A 214 9.10 0.25 3.34
N VAL A 215 8.25 0.60 2.36
CA VAL A 215 6.86 0.12 2.30
C VAL A 215 6.81 -1.40 2.15
N CYS A 216 7.70 -1.98 1.34
CA CYS A 216 7.79 -3.42 1.17
C CYS A 216 8.08 -4.12 2.51
N ASP A 217 8.94 -3.58 3.35
CA ASP A 217 9.27 -4.14 4.67
C ASP A 217 8.03 -4.14 5.59
N LEU A 218 7.26 -3.08 5.61
CA LEU A 218 6.00 -3.00 6.36
C LEU A 218 4.98 -4.02 5.85
N LEU A 219 4.82 -4.15 4.54
CA LEU A 219 3.92 -5.12 3.92
C LEU A 219 4.34 -6.57 4.23
N VAL A 220 5.64 -6.89 4.16
CA VAL A 220 6.17 -8.21 4.50
C VAL A 220 5.91 -8.53 5.97
N ASN A 221 6.17 -7.59 6.87
CA ASN A 221 5.93 -7.75 8.29
C ASN A 221 4.44 -7.96 8.60
N TRP A 222 3.57 -7.15 8.01
CA TRP A 222 2.12 -7.32 8.12
C TRP A 222 1.68 -8.72 7.65
N HIS A 223 2.17 -9.17 6.49
CA HIS A 223 1.83 -10.49 5.96
C HIS A 223 2.28 -11.61 6.92
N ILE A 224 3.48 -11.50 7.48
CA ILE A 224 3.98 -12.49 8.45
C ILE A 224 3.07 -12.52 9.68
N GLN A 225 2.74 -11.37 10.25
CA GLN A 225 1.96 -11.27 11.49
C GLN A 225 0.49 -11.68 11.33
N THR A 226 -0.13 -11.34 10.18
CA THR A 226 -1.57 -11.49 10.00
C THR A 226 -1.98 -12.71 9.19
N VAL A 227 -1.09 -13.28 8.39
CA VAL A 227 -1.38 -14.40 7.50
C VAL A 227 -0.55 -15.63 7.86
N VAL A 228 0.78 -15.48 7.98
CA VAL A 228 1.68 -16.63 8.17
C VAL A 228 1.60 -17.15 9.60
N LEU A 229 1.84 -16.32 10.60
CA LEU A 229 1.86 -16.76 12.00
C LEU A 229 0.51 -17.33 12.47
N PRO A 230 -0.65 -16.73 12.16
CA PRO A 230 -1.94 -17.32 12.53
C PRO A 230 -2.24 -18.65 11.83
N SER A 231 -1.61 -18.93 10.67
CA SER A 231 -1.78 -20.20 9.95
C SER A 231 -0.91 -21.34 10.50
N ILE A 232 0.09 -21.00 11.30
CA ILE A 232 0.93 -21.99 11.99
C ILE A 232 0.16 -22.43 13.22
N THR A 233 -0.44 -23.63 13.18
CA THR A 233 -0.92 -24.30 14.39
C THR A 233 0.27 -24.56 15.30
N VAL A 234 0.36 -23.78 16.38
CA VAL A 234 1.24 -24.13 17.49
C VAL A 234 0.64 -25.41 18.06
N GLU A 235 1.28 -26.58 17.85
CA GLU A 235 1.00 -27.72 18.71
C GLU A 235 1.18 -27.22 20.14
N GLU A 236 0.12 -27.32 20.95
CA GLU A 236 0.19 -26.93 22.36
C GLU A 236 1.42 -27.63 22.94
N SER A 237 2.39 -26.83 23.37
CA SER A 237 3.57 -27.35 24.02
C SER A 237 3.08 -28.20 25.22
N PRO A 238 3.49 -29.44 25.35
CA PRO A 238 3.13 -30.23 26.52
C PRO A 238 3.71 -29.67 27.83
N PHE A 239 4.40 -28.54 27.75
CA PHE A 239 4.94 -27.82 28.90
C PHE A 239 3.82 -27.01 29.57
N ASP A 240 3.33 -27.53 30.70
CA ASP A 240 2.52 -26.78 31.64
C ASP A 240 3.44 -25.99 32.58
N PRO A 241 3.48 -24.66 32.54
CA PRO A 241 4.32 -23.87 33.45
C PRO A 241 3.89 -23.97 34.92
N TYR A 242 2.74 -24.59 35.22
CA TYR A 242 2.24 -24.86 36.56
C TYR A 242 2.35 -26.31 36.96
N ASP A 243 2.86 -27.19 36.10
CA ASP A 243 3.14 -28.60 36.44
C ASP A 243 4.51 -28.71 37.13
N GLU A 244 4.48 -28.69 38.46
CA GLU A 244 5.68 -28.79 39.31
C GLU A 244 6.46 -30.11 39.09
N THR A 245 5.87 -31.12 38.46
CA THR A 245 6.54 -32.40 38.18
C THR A 245 7.48 -32.34 36.99
N GLN A 246 7.38 -31.30 36.16
CA GLN A 246 8.23 -31.06 34.98
C GLN A 246 9.47 -30.22 35.27
N VAL A 247 9.62 -29.70 36.50
CA VAL A 247 10.77 -28.88 36.90
C VAL A 247 11.83 -29.80 37.54
N ASP A 248 12.80 -30.24 36.74
CA ASP A 248 13.98 -30.95 37.27
C ASP A 248 14.94 -29.97 37.95
N LEU A 249 14.86 -29.86 39.26
CA LEU A 249 15.76 -29.05 40.11
C LEU A 249 17.04 -29.77 40.51
N SER A 250 17.28 -31.00 40.06
CA SER A 250 18.43 -31.83 40.50
C SER A 250 19.80 -31.21 40.13
N GLY A 251 19.84 -30.33 39.12
CA GLY A 251 21.05 -29.59 38.72
C GLY A 251 21.45 -28.40 39.62
N ILE A 252 20.53 -27.94 40.49
CA ILE A 252 20.77 -26.70 41.28
C ILE A 252 21.39 -26.99 42.64
N VAL A 253 21.28 -28.21 43.13
CA VAL A 253 21.70 -28.57 44.51
C VAL A 253 23.19 -28.89 44.64
N ASN A 254 23.93 -29.08 43.54
CA ASN A 254 25.34 -29.48 43.55
C ASN A 254 26.36 -28.36 43.28
N ALA A 255 25.94 -27.08 43.33
CA ALA A 255 26.84 -25.93 43.22
C ALA A 255 27.03 -25.27 44.60
N ARG A 256 27.71 -25.95 45.52
CA ARG A 256 28.34 -25.38 46.71
C ARG A 256 29.77 -25.88 46.85
#